data_aa0cacbeae1bb6f9bbd5c8183c9430db
#
_entry.id   aa0cacbeae1bb6f9bbd5c8183c9430db
#
_cell.length_a   1.000
_cell.length_b   1.000
_cell.length_c   1.000
_cell.angle_alpha   90.00
_cell.angle_beta   90.00
_cell.angle_gamma   90.00
#
_symmetry.space_group_name_H-M   'P 1'
#
loop_
_entity.id
_entity.type
_entity.pdbx_description
1 polymer ?
#
loop_
_entity_poly.entity_id
_entity_poly.type
_entity_poly.pdbx_seq_one_letter_code
_entity_poly.pdbx_strand_id
1 'polypeptide(L)'
;GRVVTLELTKAHADEALSNYKKAALDNKIELILGKALDSLDSLAGKNFDLVFIDADKENCVNYFNKVIHMVRSGGLIITDNTLRRGEVIDPNPGPGAQGIIAYNKLVANDDRVESLLVPIDDGITLSYVK
;
A
#
# COMPACT_ATOMS: atom_id res chain seq x y z
N GLY A 1 -10.05 -6.59 15.45
CA GLY A 1 -9.81 -6.17 14.06
C GLY A 1 -9.59 -7.35 13.14
N ARG A 2 -9.67 -7.12 11.85
CA ARG A 2 -9.39 -8.10 10.79
C ARG A 2 -8.39 -7.49 9.81
N VAL A 3 -7.61 -8.35 9.17
CA VAL A 3 -6.63 -7.95 8.15
C VAL A 3 -6.95 -8.70 6.87
N VAL A 4 -6.88 -7.99 5.73
CA VAL A 4 -6.83 -8.60 4.41
C VAL A 4 -5.45 -8.32 3.85
N THR A 5 -4.74 -9.34 3.40
CA THR A 5 -3.42 -9.20 2.78
C THR A 5 -3.42 -9.79 1.38
N LEU A 6 -2.74 -9.11 0.47
CA LEU A 6 -2.61 -9.52 -0.92
C LEU A 6 -1.17 -9.98 -1.15
N GLU A 7 -1.01 -11.18 -1.70
CA GLU A 7 0.32 -11.74 -1.98
C GLU A 7 0.36 -12.32 -3.39
N LEU A 8 1.38 -11.95 -4.15
CA LEU A 8 1.56 -12.40 -5.53
C LEU A 8 2.13 -13.83 -5.61
N THR A 9 3.05 -14.15 -4.69
CA THR A 9 3.88 -15.35 -4.76
C THR A 9 3.31 -16.47 -3.90
N LYS A 10 2.97 -17.60 -4.53
CA LYS A 10 2.40 -18.75 -3.82
C LYS A 10 3.27 -19.24 -2.65
N ALA A 11 4.60 -19.28 -2.84
CA ALA A 11 5.50 -19.73 -1.77
C ALA A 11 5.44 -18.82 -0.53
N HIS A 12 5.40 -17.49 -0.71
CA HIS A 12 5.25 -16.54 0.40
C HIS A 12 3.86 -16.66 1.05
N ALA A 13 2.82 -16.87 0.25
CA ALA A 13 1.46 -17.08 0.76
C ALA A 13 1.37 -18.34 1.63
N ASP A 14 1.96 -19.45 1.19
CA ASP A 14 1.95 -20.72 1.94
C ASP A 14 2.71 -20.57 3.27
N GLU A 15 3.84 -19.88 3.29
CA GLU A 15 4.58 -19.59 4.52
C GLU A 15 3.79 -18.66 5.45
N ALA A 16 3.21 -17.60 4.92
CA ALA A 16 2.38 -16.67 5.69
C ALA A 16 1.20 -17.40 6.35
N LEU A 17 0.46 -18.22 5.60
CA LEU A 17 -0.65 -19.02 6.13
C LEU A 17 -0.19 -19.98 7.24
N SER A 18 0.99 -20.60 7.10
CA SER A 18 1.58 -21.44 8.15
C SER A 18 1.84 -20.64 9.43
N ASN A 19 2.41 -19.43 9.27
CA ASN A 19 2.72 -18.56 10.40
C ASN A 19 1.45 -18.00 11.07
N TYR A 20 0.40 -17.68 10.30
CA TYR A 20 -0.89 -17.25 10.89
C TYR A 20 -1.51 -18.35 11.76
N LYS A 21 -1.46 -19.62 11.31
CA LYS A 21 -1.92 -20.77 12.11
C LYS A 21 -1.11 -20.95 13.40
N LYS A 22 0.24 -20.87 13.30
CA LYS A 22 1.11 -20.96 14.49
C LYS A 22 0.81 -19.87 15.52
N ALA A 23 0.42 -18.68 15.04
CA ALA A 23 0.07 -17.54 15.88
C ALA A 23 -1.41 -17.56 16.36
N ALA A 24 -2.23 -18.54 15.93
CA ALA A 24 -3.68 -18.58 16.15
C ALA A 24 -4.40 -17.31 15.64
N LEU A 25 -3.97 -16.77 14.50
CA LEU A 25 -4.52 -15.58 13.85
C LEU A 25 -5.21 -15.87 12.51
N ASP A 26 -5.28 -17.13 12.11
CA ASP A 26 -5.86 -17.58 10.84
C ASP A 26 -7.36 -17.25 10.69
N ASN A 27 -8.06 -17.02 11.80
CA ASN A 27 -9.45 -16.55 11.83
C ASN A 27 -9.59 -15.02 11.72
N LYS A 28 -8.48 -14.26 11.75
CA LYS A 28 -8.44 -12.79 11.72
C LYS A 28 -7.77 -12.24 10.46
N ILE A 29 -7.00 -13.07 9.75
CA ILE A 29 -6.23 -12.67 8.58
C ILE A 29 -6.74 -13.44 7.36
N GLU A 30 -7.26 -12.72 6.39
CA GLU A 30 -7.63 -13.23 5.08
C GLU A 30 -6.48 -12.97 4.10
N LEU A 31 -5.96 -14.01 3.45
CA LEU A 31 -4.93 -13.87 2.42
C LEU A 31 -5.53 -14.17 1.05
N ILE A 32 -5.36 -13.23 0.13
CA ILE A 32 -5.78 -13.35 -1.27
C ILE A 32 -4.51 -13.49 -2.13
N LEU A 33 -4.37 -14.64 -2.78
CA LEU A 33 -3.26 -14.90 -3.70
C LEU A 33 -3.58 -14.35 -5.08
N GLY A 34 -2.70 -13.53 -5.63
CA GLY A 34 -2.83 -12.95 -6.97
C GLY A 34 -2.18 -11.59 -7.10
N LYS A 35 -2.26 -11.01 -8.30
CA LYS A 35 -1.82 -9.64 -8.53
C LYS A 35 -2.70 -8.67 -7.73
N ALA A 36 -2.06 -7.81 -6.93
CA ALA A 36 -2.80 -6.91 -6.03
C ALA A 36 -3.78 -6.00 -6.79
N LEU A 37 -3.41 -5.46 -7.97
CA LEU A 37 -4.31 -4.63 -8.77
C LEU A 37 -5.60 -5.36 -9.20
N ASP A 38 -5.51 -6.66 -9.48
CA ASP A 38 -6.67 -7.47 -9.85
C ASP A 38 -7.47 -7.85 -8.58
N SER A 39 -6.77 -8.21 -7.51
CA SER A 39 -7.39 -8.61 -6.23
C SER A 39 -8.14 -7.45 -5.56
N LEU A 40 -7.65 -6.22 -5.69
CA LEU A 40 -8.30 -5.02 -5.14
C LEU A 40 -9.72 -4.84 -5.70
N ASP A 41 -10.00 -5.22 -6.94
CA ASP A 41 -11.33 -5.10 -7.53
C ASP A 41 -12.36 -5.95 -6.77
N SER A 42 -11.95 -7.10 -6.22
CA SER A 42 -12.81 -7.97 -5.40
C SER A 42 -13.11 -7.37 -4.01
N LEU A 43 -12.36 -6.37 -3.59
CA LEU A 43 -12.52 -5.67 -2.31
C LEU A 43 -13.31 -4.35 -2.45
N ALA A 44 -13.79 -4.03 -3.65
CA ALA A 44 -14.59 -2.83 -3.88
C ALA A 44 -15.81 -2.79 -2.94
N GLY A 45 -16.09 -1.62 -2.37
CA GLY A 45 -17.17 -1.42 -1.41
C GLY A 45 -16.84 -1.82 0.04
N LYS A 46 -15.66 -2.35 0.33
CA LYS A 46 -15.13 -2.48 1.69
C LYS A 46 -14.77 -1.10 2.24
N ASN A 47 -14.89 -0.94 3.56
CA ASN A 47 -14.50 0.27 4.28
C ASN A 47 -13.38 -0.11 5.27
N PHE A 48 -12.14 0.10 4.86
CA PHE A 48 -10.98 -0.15 5.70
C PHE A 48 -10.67 1.06 6.59
N ASP A 49 -10.19 0.81 7.81
CA ASP A 49 -9.66 1.84 8.70
C ASP A 49 -8.25 2.25 8.29
N LEU A 50 -7.48 1.30 7.74
CA LEU A 50 -6.09 1.49 7.34
C LEU A 50 -5.76 0.60 6.13
N VAL A 51 -5.02 1.16 5.20
CA VAL A 51 -4.36 0.41 4.10
C VAL A 51 -2.87 0.67 4.15
N PHE A 52 -2.06 -0.41 4.06
CA PHE A 52 -0.61 -0.34 3.95
C PHE A 52 -0.18 -0.79 2.54
N ILE A 53 0.53 0.07 1.82
CA ILE A 53 1.02 -0.17 0.46
C ILE A 53 2.53 -0.39 0.53
N ASP A 54 2.95 -1.64 0.36
CA ASP A 54 4.35 -2.04 0.25
C ASP A 54 4.54 -3.04 -0.91
N ALA A 55 3.95 -2.72 -2.05
CA ALA A 55 4.04 -3.50 -3.28
C ALA A 55 5.10 -2.91 -4.24
N ASP A 56 5.05 -3.31 -5.51
CA ASP A 56 5.92 -2.79 -6.55
C ASP A 56 5.72 -1.27 -6.73
N LYS A 57 6.81 -0.54 -6.76
CA LYS A 57 6.79 0.92 -6.66
C LYS A 57 6.33 1.61 -7.95
N GLU A 58 6.47 0.95 -9.09
CA GLU A 58 5.99 1.44 -10.39
C GLU A 58 4.47 1.64 -10.41
N ASN A 59 3.74 0.83 -9.63
CA ASN A 59 2.29 0.85 -9.57
C ASN A 59 1.70 1.63 -8.37
N CYS A 60 2.49 2.36 -7.59
CA CYS A 60 2.01 3.06 -6.40
C CYS A 60 0.83 4.02 -6.68
N VAL A 61 0.85 4.72 -7.82
CA VAL A 61 -0.27 5.58 -8.25
C VAL A 61 -1.54 4.75 -8.48
N ASN A 62 -1.41 3.60 -9.13
CA ASN A 62 -2.54 2.72 -9.42
C ASN A 62 -3.13 2.13 -8.13
N TYR A 63 -2.27 1.72 -7.19
CA TYR A 63 -2.71 1.25 -5.88
C TYR A 63 -3.47 2.34 -5.12
N PHE A 64 -2.89 3.54 -5.02
CA PHE A 64 -3.55 4.66 -4.35
C PHE A 64 -4.92 4.97 -4.94
N ASN A 65 -5.03 5.06 -6.27
CA ASN A 65 -6.28 5.36 -6.96
C ASN A 65 -7.38 4.32 -6.69
N LYS A 66 -7.02 3.05 -6.45
CA LYS A 66 -7.98 2.01 -6.06
C LYS A 66 -8.32 2.10 -4.58
N VAL A 67 -7.32 2.19 -3.70
CA VAL A 67 -7.57 2.08 -2.25
C VAL A 67 -8.19 3.33 -1.63
N ILE A 68 -8.03 4.51 -2.22
CA ILE A 68 -8.66 5.74 -1.72
C ILE A 68 -10.19 5.65 -1.64
N HIS A 69 -10.80 4.81 -2.46
CA HIS A 69 -12.25 4.56 -2.46
C HIS A 69 -12.65 3.42 -1.50
N MET A 70 -11.69 2.77 -0.87
CA MET A 70 -11.89 1.64 0.04
C MET A 70 -11.53 1.99 1.49
N VAL A 71 -10.97 3.16 1.72
CA VAL A 71 -10.66 3.66 3.06
C VAL A 71 -11.73 4.65 3.48
N ARG A 72 -12.26 4.48 4.70
CA ARG A 72 -13.27 5.39 5.22
C ARG A 72 -12.72 6.79 5.47
N SER A 73 -13.58 7.79 5.54
CA SER A 73 -13.20 9.11 6.08
C SER A 73 -12.65 8.96 7.50
N GLY A 74 -11.56 9.65 7.81
CA GLY A 74 -10.80 9.48 9.05
C GLY A 74 -9.89 8.24 9.07
N GLY A 75 -9.81 7.49 7.98
CA GLY A 75 -8.88 6.36 7.83
C GLY A 75 -7.52 6.80 7.31
N LEU A 76 -6.59 5.86 7.23
CA LEU A 76 -5.19 6.12 6.91
C LEU A 76 -4.69 5.22 5.77
N ILE A 77 -4.01 5.81 4.81
CA ILE A 77 -3.22 5.09 3.81
C ILE A 77 -1.74 5.33 4.14
N ILE A 78 -0.99 4.25 4.31
CA ILE A 78 0.44 4.27 4.58
C ILE A 78 1.15 3.67 3.36
N THR A 79 2.15 4.38 2.83
CA THR A 79 2.95 3.87 1.72
C THR A 79 4.42 3.85 2.11
N ASP A 80 5.06 2.71 1.94
CA ASP A 80 6.47 2.49 2.31
C ASP A 80 7.44 2.78 1.16
N ASN A 81 8.69 3.08 1.53
CA ASN A 81 9.83 3.37 0.65
C ASN A 81 9.60 4.56 -0.30
N THR A 82 9.01 5.62 0.21
CA THR A 82 8.64 6.79 -0.60
C THR A 82 9.80 7.77 -0.84
N LEU A 83 10.99 7.48 -0.33
CA LEU A 83 12.25 8.17 -0.65
C LEU A 83 13.15 7.36 -1.61
N ARG A 84 12.94 6.04 -1.73
CA ARG A 84 13.70 5.17 -2.65
C ARG A 84 15.22 5.37 -2.54
N ARG A 85 15.74 5.36 -1.30
CA ARG A 85 17.18 5.59 -1.00
C ARG A 85 17.74 6.84 -1.66
N GLY A 86 16.90 7.87 -1.85
CA GLY A 86 17.25 9.09 -2.53
C GLY A 86 17.11 9.06 -4.06
N GLU A 87 16.73 7.94 -4.69
CA GLU A 87 16.51 7.86 -6.13
C GLU A 87 15.43 8.84 -6.63
N VAL A 88 14.55 9.32 -5.73
CA VAL A 88 13.49 10.29 -6.08
C VAL A 88 14.04 11.67 -6.49
N ILE A 89 15.30 11.95 -6.20
CA ILE A 89 15.97 13.20 -6.62
C ILE A 89 17.05 12.96 -7.68
N ASP A 90 17.19 11.73 -8.18
CA ASP A 90 18.12 11.42 -9.28
C ASP A 90 17.64 12.08 -10.57
N PRO A 91 18.52 12.74 -11.35
CA PRO A 91 18.16 13.30 -12.65
C PRO A 91 17.73 12.25 -13.68
N ASN A 92 18.09 10.97 -13.49
CA ASN A 92 17.72 9.84 -14.34
C ASN A 92 17.12 8.68 -13.52
N PRO A 93 15.95 8.88 -12.90
CA PRO A 93 15.38 7.87 -12.00
C PRO A 93 14.93 6.62 -12.76
N GLY A 94 15.16 5.45 -12.18
CA GLY A 94 14.65 4.19 -12.70
C GLY A 94 13.12 4.08 -12.56
N PRO A 95 12.48 3.05 -13.18
CA PRO A 95 11.02 2.93 -13.23
C PRO A 95 10.34 2.97 -11.86
N GLY A 96 10.89 2.29 -10.87
CA GLY A 96 10.35 2.29 -9.51
C GLY A 96 10.42 3.68 -8.85
N ALA A 97 11.52 4.42 -9.05
CA ALA A 97 11.64 5.78 -8.54
C ALA A 97 10.68 6.74 -9.26
N GLN A 98 10.50 6.59 -10.59
CA GLN A 98 9.51 7.34 -11.36
C GLN A 98 8.09 7.13 -10.82
N GLY A 99 7.73 5.87 -10.49
CA GLY A 99 6.43 5.55 -9.89
C GLY A 99 6.24 6.24 -8.54
N ILE A 100 7.26 6.26 -7.68
CA ILE A 100 7.22 6.96 -6.39
C ILE A 100 7.20 8.48 -6.55
N ILE A 101 7.97 9.05 -7.46
CA ILE A 101 7.91 10.50 -7.76
C ILE A 101 6.48 10.89 -8.16
N ALA A 102 5.88 10.12 -9.06
CA ALA A 102 4.50 10.35 -9.49
C ALA A 102 3.51 10.22 -8.33
N TYR A 103 3.67 9.19 -7.48
CA TYR A 103 2.87 8.98 -6.28
C TYR A 103 2.99 10.13 -5.29
N ASN A 104 4.21 10.53 -4.94
CA ASN A 104 4.46 11.62 -3.99
C ASN A 104 3.83 12.94 -4.49
N LYS A 105 3.94 13.22 -5.80
CA LYS A 105 3.31 14.39 -6.42
C LYS A 105 1.77 14.29 -6.37
N LEU A 106 1.22 13.11 -6.62
CA LEU A 106 -0.22 12.87 -6.57
C LEU A 106 -0.76 13.17 -5.18
N VAL A 107 -0.25 12.51 -4.14
CA VAL A 107 -0.81 12.61 -2.77
C VAL A 107 -0.57 13.97 -2.12
N ALA A 108 0.46 14.69 -2.56
CA ALA A 108 0.71 16.07 -2.10
C ALA A 108 -0.30 17.09 -2.66
N ASN A 109 -1.03 16.75 -3.73
CA ASN A 109 -1.96 17.64 -4.40
C ASN A 109 -3.40 17.08 -4.45
N ASP A 110 -3.67 15.97 -3.79
CA ASP A 110 -4.98 15.33 -3.79
C ASP A 110 -5.84 15.86 -2.64
N ASP A 111 -6.91 16.58 -2.97
CA ASP A 111 -7.80 17.21 -1.98
C ASP A 111 -8.54 16.19 -1.09
N ARG A 112 -8.57 14.91 -1.45
CA ARG A 112 -9.22 13.84 -0.67
C ARG A 112 -8.42 13.40 0.54
N VAL A 113 -7.13 13.76 0.60
CA VAL A 113 -6.22 13.37 1.68
C VAL A 113 -5.44 14.55 2.24
N GLU A 114 -4.96 14.40 3.47
CA GLU A 114 -3.85 15.19 4.01
C GLU A 114 -2.65 14.27 4.15
N SER A 115 -1.56 14.59 3.44
CA SER A 115 -0.41 13.71 3.34
C SER A 115 0.84 14.32 3.99
N LEU A 116 1.56 13.48 4.72
CA LEU A 116 2.83 13.80 5.36
C LEU A 116 3.86 12.73 4.99
N LEU A 117 5.00 13.14 4.43
CA LEU A 117 6.15 12.27 4.28
C LEU A 117 6.99 12.32 5.56
N VAL A 118 7.17 11.16 6.19
CA VAL A 118 7.99 10.97 7.39
C VAL A 118 9.32 10.36 6.97
N PRO A 119 10.47 11.03 7.17
CA PRO A 119 11.77 10.55 6.74
C PRO A 119 12.37 9.53 7.74
N ILE A 120 11.66 8.43 7.96
CA ILE A 120 12.12 7.27 8.72
C ILE A 120 12.52 6.19 7.72
N ASP A 121 13.71 5.61 7.90
CA ASP A 121 14.32 4.62 7.01
C ASP A 121 14.28 5.10 5.55
N ASP A 122 13.58 4.40 4.65
CA ASP A 122 13.44 4.74 3.24
C ASP A 122 12.20 5.62 2.92
N GLY A 123 11.71 6.31 3.94
CA GLY A 123 10.57 7.22 3.86
C GLY A 123 9.22 6.50 3.88
N ILE A 124 8.35 7.00 4.75
CA ILE A 124 6.96 6.54 4.87
C ILE A 124 6.04 7.73 4.58
N THR A 125 5.11 7.58 3.67
CA THR A 125 4.06 8.57 3.45
C THR A 125 2.78 8.14 4.16
N LEU A 126 2.29 9.03 5.02
CA LEU A 126 1.00 8.90 5.71
C LEU A 126 -0.01 9.80 5.00
N SER A 127 -1.11 9.23 4.54
CA SER A 127 -2.21 9.97 3.88
C SER A 127 -3.50 9.75 4.67
N TYR A 128 -3.94 10.78 5.40
CA TYR A 128 -5.20 10.80 6.13
C TYR A 128 -6.36 11.11 5.17
N VAL A 129 -7.36 10.24 5.12
CA VAL A 129 -8.53 10.40 4.25
C VAL A 129 -9.55 11.34 4.90
N LYS A 130 -9.93 12.40 4.20
CA LYS A 130 -10.88 13.43 4.69
C LYS A 130 -12.34 12.98 4.69
#